data_d92e21700135e5fbf6842fd6186d9b16
#
_entry.id   d92e21700135e5fbf6842fd6186d9b16
#
_cell.length_a   1.000
_cell.length_b   1.000
_cell.length_c   1.000
_cell.angle_alpha   90.00
_cell.angle_beta   90.00
_cell.angle_gamma   90.00
#
_symmetry.space_group_name_H-M   'P 1'
#
loop_
_entity.id
_entity.type
_entity.pdbx_description
1 polymer ?
#
loop_
_entity_poly.entity_id
_entity_poly.type
_entity_poly.pdbx_seq_one_letter_code
_entity_poly.pdbx_strand_id
1 'polypeptide(L)'
;MKIVDLSLPINSNMSGVPGIPAYKENPTRCFPLSVISEQQEINLKNNGIKFDRKPELSNHMLSKLEITTHIGTHIDAPLHMLEDTWSIDQIPLEKIVKKMP
;
A
#
# COMPACT_ATOMS: atom_id res chain seq x y z
N MET A 1 27.35 -5.39 0.71
CA MET A 1 26.24 -5.56 -0.26
C MET A 1 25.79 -4.18 -0.72
N LYS A 2 25.67 -4.00 -2.02
CA LYS A 2 25.11 -2.76 -2.58
C LYS A 2 23.64 -2.97 -2.89
N ILE A 3 22.77 -2.10 -2.34
CA ILE A 3 21.33 -2.13 -2.60
C ILE A 3 20.99 -0.92 -3.45
N VAL A 4 20.27 -1.16 -4.54
CA VAL A 4 19.77 -0.11 -5.42
C VAL A 4 18.25 -0.21 -5.46
N ASP A 5 17.57 0.87 -5.06
CA ASP A 5 16.11 0.95 -5.11
C ASP A 5 15.70 1.51 -6.48
N LEU A 6 15.01 0.68 -7.26
CA LEU A 6 14.51 1.04 -8.59
C LEU A 6 13.02 1.37 -8.58
N SER A 7 12.38 1.34 -7.42
CA SER A 7 10.94 1.59 -7.32
C SER A 7 10.59 3.08 -7.36
N LEU A 8 9.40 3.37 -7.89
CA LEU A 8 8.84 4.71 -7.86
C LEU A 8 8.11 4.93 -6.53
N PRO A 9 8.19 6.13 -5.95
CA PRO A 9 7.42 6.42 -4.74
C PRO A 9 5.92 6.37 -5.01
N ILE A 10 5.17 5.88 -4.03
CA ILE A 10 3.70 5.88 -4.06
C ILE A 10 3.21 7.22 -3.52
N ASN A 11 2.47 7.96 -4.33
CA ASN A 11 1.90 9.24 -3.94
C ASN A 11 0.67 9.58 -4.79
N SER A 12 0.00 10.68 -4.46
CA SER A 12 -1.21 11.11 -5.14
C SER A 12 -0.99 11.66 -6.55
N ASN A 13 0.26 11.83 -6.97
CA ASN A 13 0.61 12.31 -8.31
C ASN A 13 0.85 11.17 -9.31
N MET A 14 0.70 9.94 -8.88
CA MET A 14 0.85 8.79 -9.76
C MET A 14 -0.25 8.81 -10.82
N SER A 15 0.14 8.53 -12.06
CA SER A 15 -0.79 8.43 -13.18
C SER A 15 -0.64 7.08 -13.86
N GLY A 16 -1.77 6.55 -14.32
CA GLY A 16 -1.78 5.34 -15.12
C GLY A 16 -1.57 5.63 -16.60
N VAL A 17 -1.86 4.62 -17.43
CA VAL A 17 -1.71 4.74 -18.88
C VAL A 17 -2.71 5.77 -19.42
N PRO A 18 -2.25 6.79 -20.15
CA PRO A 18 -3.15 7.79 -20.75
C PRO A 18 -4.18 7.15 -21.69
N GLY A 19 -5.40 7.65 -21.64
CA GLY A 19 -6.49 7.18 -22.49
C GLY A 19 -7.25 5.96 -21.99
N ILE A 20 -6.87 5.37 -20.86
CA ILE A 20 -7.62 4.29 -20.21
C ILE A 20 -8.54 4.89 -19.16
N PRO A 21 -9.88 4.82 -19.34
CA PRO A 21 -10.84 5.47 -18.43
C PRO A 21 -10.72 5.02 -16.98
N ALA A 22 -10.39 3.76 -16.73
CA ALA A 22 -10.27 3.21 -15.38
C ALA A 22 -9.30 4.00 -14.50
N TYR A 23 -8.19 4.49 -15.04
CA TYR A 23 -7.23 5.29 -14.29
C TYR A 23 -7.73 6.70 -14.00
N LYS A 24 -8.46 7.28 -14.93
CA LYS A 24 -9.06 8.61 -14.74
C LYS A 24 -10.18 8.58 -13.70
N GLU A 25 -11.00 7.53 -13.72
CA GLU A 25 -12.11 7.34 -12.80
C GLU A 25 -11.65 6.90 -11.40
N ASN A 26 -10.47 6.29 -11.29
CA ASN A 26 -9.90 5.78 -10.06
C ASN A 26 -8.49 6.34 -9.83
N PRO A 27 -8.36 7.63 -9.56
CA PRO A 27 -7.05 8.23 -9.32
C PRO A 27 -6.44 7.70 -8.02
N THR A 28 -5.12 7.65 -7.97
CA THR A 28 -4.41 7.32 -6.74
C THR A 28 -4.63 8.42 -5.70
N ARG A 29 -5.04 8.02 -4.50
CA ARG A 29 -5.24 8.93 -3.38
C ARG A 29 -4.56 8.40 -2.14
N CYS A 30 -3.75 9.26 -1.52
CA CYS A 30 -3.08 8.97 -0.25
C CYS A 30 -3.62 9.92 0.81
N PHE A 31 -4.21 9.37 1.85
CA PHE A 31 -4.79 10.14 2.94
C PHE A 31 -4.05 9.86 4.24
N PRO A 32 -3.49 10.89 4.91
CA PRO A 32 -3.09 10.71 6.28
C PRO A 32 -4.33 10.54 7.15
N LEU A 33 -4.31 9.54 8.01
CA LEU A 33 -5.36 9.32 8.99
C LEU A 33 -4.89 9.80 10.35
N SER A 34 -5.71 10.61 11.01
CA SER A 34 -5.47 10.96 12.41
C SER A 34 -5.67 9.70 13.25
N VAL A 35 -4.67 9.37 14.01
CA VAL A 35 -4.55 8.04 14.52
C VAL A 35 -5.39 7.76 15.73
N ILE A 36 -5.34 8.61 16.72
CA ILE A 36 -6.17 8.39 17.91
C ILE A 36 -6.79 9.71 18.29
N SER A 37 -8.08 9.82 18.00
CA SER A 37 -8.89 10.89 18.51
C SER A 37 -9.11 10.69 20.03
N GLU A 38 -9.51 11.74 20.71
CA GLU A 38 -9.89 11.67 22.13
C GLU A 38 -10.94 10.58 22.37
N GLN A 39 -11.89 10.44 21.47
CA GLN A 39 -12.94 9.43 21.59
C GLN A 39 -12.39 7.99 21.48
N GLN A 40 -11.44 7.78 20.58
CA GLN A 40 -10.79 6.46 20.46
C GLN A 40 -9.99 6.11 21.70
N GLU A 41 -9.32 7.09 22.29
CA GLU A 41 -8.58 6.92 23.55
C GLU A 41 -9.51 6.49 24.68
N ILE A 42 -10.66 7.15 24.82
CA ILE A 42 -11.70 6.79 25.78
C ILE A 42 -12.20 5.37 25.53
N ASN A 43 -12.47 5.01 24.27
CA ASN A 43 -12.94 3.69 23.91
C ASN A 43 -11.92 2.60 24.26
N LEU A 44 -10.63 2.85 24.03
CA LEU A 44 -9.56 1.92 24.40
C LEU A 44 -9.51 1.71 25.92
N LYS A 45 -9.59 2.77 26.69
CA LYS A 45 -9.61 2.70 28.16
C LYS A 45 -10.84 1.93 28.66
N ASN A 46 -12.01 2.16 28.07
CA ASN A 46 -13.24 1.46 28.45
C ASN A 46 -13.17 -0.05 28.15
N ASN A 47 -12.33 -0.46 27.19
CA ASN A 47 -12.08 -1.86 26.87
C ASN A 47 -10.87 -2.44 27.63
N GLY A 48 -10.39 -1.76 28.67
CA GLY A 48 -9.29 -2.23 29.50
C GLY A 48 -7.91 -2.13 28.83
N ILE A 49 -7.79 -1.42 27.72
CA ILE A 49 -6.51 -1.22 27.03
C ILE A 49 -5.84 0.02 27.59
N LYS A 50 -4.66 -0.17 28.17
CA LYS A 50 -3.83 0.96 28.61
C LYS A 50 -3.18 1.62 27.41
N PHE A 51 -3.44 2.89 27.26
CA PHE A 51 -2.85 3.69 26.22
C PHE A 51 -2.20 4.94 26.82
N ASP A 52 -0.89 5.05 26.69
CA ASP A 52 -0.12 6.18 27.19
C ASP A 52 0.29 7.07 26.02
N ARG A 53 -0.41 8.18 25.87
CA ARG A 53 -0.12 9.14 24.82
C ARG A 53 1.02 10.06 25.24
N LYS A 54 2.16 9.90 24.61
CA LYS A 54 3.30 10.79 24.79
C LYS A 54 3.34 11.83 23.69
N PRO A 55 3.33 13.13 24.02
CA PRO A 55 3.31 14.19 22.99
C PRO A 55 4.51 14.15 22.03
N GLU A 56 5.66 13.65 22.49
CA GLU A 56 6.88 13.56 21.69
C GLU A 56 6.88 12.40 20.72
N LEU A 57 5.98 11.44 20.87
CA LEU A 57 5.92 10.26 20.05
C LEU A 57 4.71 10.27 19.14
N SER A 58 4.94 10.03 17.87
CA SER A 58 3.89 9.72 16.92
C SER A 58 3.35 8.34 17.23
N ASN A 59 2.19 8.26 17.87
CA ASN A 59 1.57 7.00 18.21
C ASN A 59 0.65 6.56 17.09
N HIS A 60 0.96 5.43 16.43
CA HIS A 60 0.08 4.79 15.46
C HIS A 60 -0.36 5.68 14.29
N MET A 61 0.56 6.29 13.59
CA MET A 61 0.23 7.00 12.35
C MET A 61 -0.23 6.00 11.29
N LEU A 62 -1.43 6.22 10.77
CA LEU A 62 -2.01 5.44 9.70
C LEU A 62 -2.22 6.30 8.46
N SER A 63 -2.16 5.66 7.32
CA SER A 63 -2.54 6.26 6.05
C SER A 63 -3.54 5.35 5.35
N LYS A 64 -4.47 5.96 4.63
CA LYS A 64 -5.36 5.25 3.74
C LYS A 64 -4.86 5.43 2.32
N LEU A 65 -4.80 4.33 1.56
CA LEU A 65 -4.37 4.32 0.18
C LEU A 65 -5.50 3.79 -0.71
N GLU A 66 -5.87 4.59 -1.70
CA GLU A 66 -6.73 4.16 -2.80
C GLU A 66 -5.89 4.11 -4.06
N ILE A 67 -5.74 2.91 -4.63
CA ILE A 67 -4.84 2.68 -5.75
C ILE A 67 -5.37 1.56 -6.64
N THR A 68 -5.17 1.69 -7.94
CA THR A 68 -5.39 0.59 -8.87
C THR A 68 -4.19 -0.36 -8.82
N THR A 69 -4.41 -1.63 -9.14
CA THR A 69 -3.35 -2.65 -9.00
C THR A 69 -2.25 -2.57 -10.06
N HIS A 70 -2.50 -1.88 -11.18
CA HIS A 70 -1.53 -1.75 -12.29
C HIS A 70 -1.06 -0.30 -12.45
N ILE A 71 -0.39 0.21 -11.44
CA ILE A 71 0.17 1.55 -11.44
C ILE A 71 1.48 1.58 -10.66
N GLY A 72 2.39 2.47 -11.03
CA GLY A 72 3.69 2.56 -10.40
C GLY A 72 4.56 1.32 -10.62
N THR A 73 5.48 1.09 -9.72
CA THR A 73 6.34 -0.10 -9.76
C THR A 73 5.60 -1.28 -9.17
N HIS A 74 5.34 -2.30 -9.97
CA HIS A 74 4.56 -3.46 -9.55
C HIS A 74 4.94 -4.71 -10.33
N ILE A 75 4.40 -5.86 -9.92
CA ILE A 75 4.52 -7.14 -10.60
C ILE A 75 3.15 -7.55 -11.10
N ASP A 76 3.07 -7.95 -12.37
CA ASP A 76 1.86 -8.51 -12.95
C ASP A 76 1.84 -10.03 -12.75
N ALA A 77 0.73 -10.54 -12.21
CA ALA A 77 0.50 -11.97 -12.19
C ALA A 77 0.06 -12.47 -13.57
N PRO A 78 0.35 -13.73 -13.96
CA PRO A 78 -0.15 -14.30 -15.21
C PRO A 78 -1.66 -14.17 -15.37
N LEU A 79 -2.41 -14.28 -14.27
CA LEU A 79 -3.87 -14.17 -14.27
C LEU A 79 -4.38 -12.82 -14.81
N HIS A 80 -3.57 -11.77 -14.77
CA HIS A 80 -3.92 -10.46 -15.33
C HIS A 80 -4.27 -10.54 -16.83
N MET A 81 -3.59 -11.42 -17.56
CA MET A 81 -3.75 -11.54 -19.02
C MET A 81 -4.32 -12.88 -19.46
N LEU A 82 -4.21 -13.92 -18.64
CA LEU A 82 -4.55 -15.30 -19.00
C LEU A 82 -5.50 -15.89 -17.96
N GLU A 83 -6.63 -16.40 -18.40
CA GLU A 83 -7.57 -17.13 -17.54
C GLU A 83 -6.94 -18.44 -17.02
N ASP A 84 -7.41 -18.91 -15.88
CA ASP A 84 -6.99 -20.17 -15.24
C ASP A 84 -5.48 -20.28 -15.00
N THR A 85 -4.83 -19.16 -14.70
CA THR A 85 -3.41 -19.11 -14.39
C THR A 85 -3.20 -18.58 -12.96
N TRP A 86 -1.93 -18.45 -12.54
CA TRP A 86 -1.61 -18.01 -11.19
C TRP A 86 -2.01 -16.56 -10.91
N SER A 87 -2.69 -16.34 -9.80
CA SER A 87 -2.80 -15.04 -9.16
C SER A 87 -1.47 -14.70 -8.45
N ILE A 88 -1.33 -13.45 -8.00
CA ILE A 88 -0.06 -12.99 -7.42
C ILE A 88 0.36 -13.79 -6.18
N ASP A 89 -0.58 -14.23 -5.37
CA ASP A 89 -0.34 -15.02 -4.17
C ASP A 89 0.03 -16.49 -4.46
N GLN A 90 -0.23 -16.95 -5.68
CA GLN A 90 0.06 -18.32 -6.12
C GLN A 90 1.42 -18.46 -6.80
N ILE A 91 2.05 -17.37 -7.16
CA ILE A 91 3.37 -17.42 -7.82
C ILE A 91 4.41 -17.95 -6.86
N PRO A 92 5.15 -19.03 -7.22
CA PRO A 92 6.25 -19.51 -6.37
C PRO A 92 7.30 -18.41 -6.13
N LEU A 93 7.76 -18.25 -4.91
CA LEU A 93 8.69 -17.20 -4.53
C LEU A 93 10.00 -17.25 -5.33
N GLU A 94 10.48 -18.43 -5.68
CA GLU A 94 11.71 -18.61 -6.48
C GLU A 94 11.58 -18.02 -7.90
N LYS A 95 10.37 -17.76 -8.37
CA LYS A 95 10.14 -17.07 -9.65
C LYS A 95 10.28 -15.55 -9.53
N ILE A 96 10.11 -15.03 -8.34
CA ILE A 96 10.09 -13.58 -8.07
C ILE A 96 11.44 -13.12 -7.52
N VAL A 97 11.99 -13.87 -6.59
CA VAL A 97 13.26 -13.53 -5.94
C VAL A 97 14.41 -14.17 -6.72
N LYS A 98 15.20 -13.34 -7.36
CA LYS A 98 16.37 -13.78 -8.14
C LYS A 98 17.58 -12.97 -7.75
N LYS A 99 18.72 -13.67 -7.67
CA LYS A 99 20.00 -12.99 -7.58
C LYS A 99 20.35 -12.43 -8.96
N MET A 100 20.61 -11.13 -9.02
CA MET A 100 21.06 -10.49 -10.25
C MET A 100 22.52 -10.85 -10.51
N PRO A 101 22.89 -11.14 -11.76
CA PRO A 101 24.28 -11.38 -12.12
C PRO A 101 25.15 -10.14 -11.95
#